data_ecba4a0a7cfc5b0821a80c84a09a3869
#
_entry.id   ecba4a0a7cfc5b0821a80c84a09a3869
#
_cell.length_a   1.000
_cell.length_b   1.000
_cell.length_c   1.000
_cell.angle_alpha   90.00
_cell.angle_beta   90.00
_cell.angle_gamma   90.00
#
_symmetry.space_group_name_H-M   'P 1'
#
loop_
_entity.id
_entity.type
_entity.pdbx_description
1 polymer ?
#
loop_
_entity_poly.entity_id
_entity_poly.type
_entity_poly.pdbx_seq_one_letter_code
_entity_poly.pdbx_strand_id
1 'polypeptide(L)'
;MDFGALPPEVNSGRLYAGPGSAPLVAAASAWSGLASELSLAADGYERVVMTLHAEEWLGPASTLMIEAVAPYLAWMRTAAAQAEQAASQARAAAAAFETAFAAVVPPPLIAANRAQLASLIAKNVYGQYGAAIAALEAQYAEMWARDARAMYSYAGSSASAAQLTPYTPPPHITSPSAVAQAAATSAGAAQNTLSGLISELPSMLLGLASPISSALSTAGVTSNPGWLQWLIDWYMPISQLIYNTVGLPYFAIGIGNSLITSWRALGWIGPEAAETSAGAAGAASAAAAV
;
A
#
# COMPACT_ATOMS: atom_id res chain seq x y z
N MET A 1 6.62 -8.63 20.89
CA MET A 1 8.08 -8.52 21.10
C MET A 1 8.28 -7.74 22.38
N ASP A 2 9.14 -8.18 23.29
CA ASP A 2 9.43 -7.45 24.52
C ASP A 2 10.66 -6.54 24.31
N PHE A 3 10.42 -5.26 24.11
CA PHE A 3 11.48 -4.27 23.91
C PHE A 3 12.26 -3.98 25.20
N GLY A 4 11.65 -4.21 26.36
CA GLY A 4 12.31 -4.06 27.65
C GLY A 4 13.40 -5.09 27.90
N ALA A 5 13.31 -6.26 27.28
CA ALA A 5 14.35 -7.30 27.35
C ALA A 5 15.53 -7.04 26.41
N LEU A 6 15.42 -6.08 25.48
CA LEU A 6 16.47 -5.77 24.50
C LEU A 6 17.30 -4.57 24.96
N PRO A 7 18.65 -4.65 24.89
CA PRO A 7 19.49 -3.53 25.25
C PRO A 7 19.32 -2.35 24.27
N PRO A 8 19.68 -1.12 24.69
CA PRO A 8 19.46 0.09 23.88
C PRO A 8 20.20 0.05 22.55
N GLU A 9 21.35 -0.60 22.45
CA GLU A 9 22.10 -0.81 21.20
C GLU A 9 21.25 -1.50 20.13
N VAL A 10 20.40 -2.47 20.55
CA VAL A 10 19.54 -3.22 19.65
C VAL A 10 18.31 -2.40 19.26
N ASN A 11 17.64 -1.79 20.22
CA ASN A 11 16.44 -0.99 19.95
C ASN A 11 16.75 0.22 19.08
N SER A 12 17.75 1.02 19.48
CA SER A 12 18.22 2.17 18.71
C SER A 12 18.79 1.76 17.35
N GLY A 13 19.67 0.75 17.32
CA GLY A 13 20.28 0.26 16.09
C GLY A 13 19.27 -0.15 15.03
N ARG A 14 18.16 -0.78 15.39
CA ARG A 14 17.07 -1.16 14.48
C ARG A 14 16.39 0.06 13.85
N LEU A 15 16.13 1.11 14.59
CA LEU A 15 15.53 2.33 14.05
C LEU A 15 16.49 3.07 13.12
N TYR A 16 17.77 3.11 13.47
CA TYR A 16 18.79 3.80 12.68
C TYR A 16 19.20 3.04 11.42
N ALA A 17 19.05 1.72 11.39
CA ALA A 17 19.36 0.89 10.23
C ALA A 17 18.22 0.83 9.19
N GLY A 18 17.03 1.33 9.52
CA GLY A 18 15.86 1.27 8.65
C GLY A 18 15.86 2.31 7.53
N PRO A 19 14.93 2.20 6.57
CA PRO A 19 14.78 3.11 5.45
C PRO A 19 14.19 4.48 5.85
N GLY A 20 13.88 4.69 7.11
CA GLY A 20 13.22 5.91 7.60
C GLY A 20 11.72 5.97 7.27
N SER A 21 11.14 7.17 7.38
CA SER A 21 9.72 7.43 7.09
C SER A 21 9.44 7.66 5.61
N ALA A 22 10.45 7.89 4.78
CA ALA A 22 10.28 8.28 3.37
C ALA A 22 9.39 7.33 2.56
N PRO A 23 9.51 5.99 2.66
CA PRO A 23 8.62 5.06 1.94
C PRO A 23 7.15 5.20 2.34
N LEU A 24 6.87 5.48 3.63
CA LEU A 24 5.51 5.68 4.13
C LEU A 24 4.91 6.99 3.63
N VAL A 25 5.71 8.05 3.55
CA VAL A 25 5.30 9.34 2.97
C VAL A 25 5.00 9.18 1.47
N ALA A 26 5.84 8.45 0.74
CA ALA A 26 5.59 8.15 -0.67
C ALA A 26 4.31 7.34 -0.87
N ALA A 27 4.08 6.32 -0.04
CA ALA A 27 2.84 5.55 -0.05
C ALA A 27 1.62 6.42 0.24
N ALA A 28 1.70 7.32 1.22
CA ALA A 28 0.62 8.26 1.54
C ALA A 28 0.26 9.15 0.34
N SER A 29 1.26 9.66 -0.37
CA SER A 29 1.04 10.45 -1.58
C SER A 29 0.38 9.66 -2.69
N ALA A 30 0.80 8.40 -2.90
CA ALA A 30 0.22 7.51 -3.91
C ALA A 30 -1.25 7.18 -3.59
N TRP A 31 -1.58 6.89 -2.33
CA TRP A 31 -2.95 6.63 -1.90
C TRP A 31 -3.86 7.86 -2.03
N SER A 32 -3.35 9.05 -1.70
CA SER A 32 -4.10 10.31 -1.88
C SER A 32 -4.32 10.63 -3.36
N GLY A 33 -3.33 10.36 -4.22
CA GLY A 33 -3.49 10.42 -5.68
C GLY A 33 -4.59 9.50 -6.17
N LEU A 34 -4.58 8.23 -5.77
CA LEU A 34 -5.60 7.25 -6.12
C LEU A 34 -7.01 7.68 -5.66
N ALA A 35 -7.13 8.24 -4.44
CA ALA A 35 -8.39 8.75 -3.93
C ALA A 35 -8.95 9.87 -4.83
N SER A 36 -8.09 10.79 -5.26
CA SER A 36 -8.46 11.89 -6.16
C SER A 36 -8.90 11.37 -7.52
N GLU A 37 -8.17 10.43 -8.12
CA GLU A 37 -8.49 9.82 -9.40
C GLU A 37 -9.82 9.07 -9.36
N LEU A 38 -10.08 8.29 -8.31
CA LEU A 38 -11.34 7.58 -8.13
C LEU A 38 -12.52 8.55 -7.98
N SER A 39 -12.33 9.67 -7.28
CA SER A 39 -13.36 10.71 -7.15
C SER A 39 -13.66 11.37 -8.50
N LEU A 40 -12.63 11.75 -9.25
CA LEU A 40 -12.77 12.32 -10.59
C LEU A 40 -13.44 11.34 -11.57
N ALA A 41 -13.09 10.05 -11.49
CA ALA A 41 -13.71 9.02 -12.30
C ALA A 41 -15.19 8.84 -11.95
N ALA A 42 -15.55 8.84 -10.67
CA ALA A 42 -16.95 8.76 -10.23
C ALA A 42 -17.78 9.95 -10.73
N ASP A 43 -17.25 11.16 -10.59
CA ASP A 43 -17.91 12.38 -11.04
C ASP A 43 -18.02 12.46 -12.58
N GLY A 44 -16.98 11.98 -13.29
CA GLY A 44 -17.00 11.87 -14.73
C GLY A 44 -18.07 10.88 -15.23
N TYR A 45 -18.13 9.71 -14.59
CA TYR A 45 -19.11 8.68 -14.92
C TYR A 45 -20.55 9.13 -14.64
N GLU A 46 -20.79 9.75 -13.46
CA GLU A 46 -22.09 10.32 -13.13
C GLU A 46 -22.54 11.37 -14.16
N ARG A 47 -21.64 12.25 -14.57
CA ARG A 47 -21.95 13.28 -15.57
C ARG A 47 -22.37 12.69 -16.89
N VAL A 48 -21.65 11.67 -17.40
CA VAL A 48 -22.00 10.98 -18.64
C VAL A 48 -23.37 10.31 -18.54
N VAL A 49 -23.65 9.61 -17.44
CA VAL A 49 -24.94 8.95 -17.20
C VAL A 49 -26.08 9.96 -17.15
N MET A 50 -25.87 11.09 -16.48
CA MET A 50 -26.90 12.15 -16.37
C MET A 50 -27.14 12.86 -17.69
N THR A 51 -26.11 13.16 -18.47
CA THR A 51 -26.26 13.75 -19.82
C THR A 51 -27.00 12.80 -20.75
N LEU A 52 -26.63 11.52 -20.74
CA LEU A 52 -27.31 10.52 -21.57
C LEU A 52 -28.81 10.43 -21.23
N HIS A 53 -29.16 10.44 -19.96
CA HIS A 53 -30.56 10.42 -19.50
C HIS A 53 -31.34 11.69 -19.86
N ALA A 54 -30.70 12.84 -19.75
CA ALA A 54 -31.36 14.12 -19.96
C ALA A 54 -31.58 14.49 -21.44
N GLU A 55 -30.63 14.09 -22.30
CA GLU A 55 -30.56 14.63 -23.66
C GLU A 55 -30.74 13.57 -24.75
N GLU A 56 -30.18 12.36 -24.57
CA GLU A 56 -30.05 11.40 -25.66
C GLU A 56 -30.90 10.13 -25.50
N TRP A 57 -31.19 9.74 -24.27
CA TRP A 57 -31.92 8.49 -23.99
C TRP A 57 -33.08 8.72 -23.05
N LEU A 58 -34.25 9.01 -23.60
CA LEU A 58 -35.48 9.25 -22.83
C LEU A 58 -36.30 7.97 -22.69
N GLY A 59 -36.94 7.82 -21.51
CA GLY A 59 -37.89 6.76 -21.25
C GLY A 59 -37.57 5.85 -20.08
N PRO A 60 -38.43 4.83 -19.81
CA PRO A 60 -38.29 3.98 -18.61
C PRO A 60 -36.96 3.20 -18.54
N ALA A 61 -36.41 2.81 -19.67
CA ALA A 61 -35.16 2.08 -19.73
C ALA A 61 -33.96 2.95 -19.25
N SER A 62 -33.99 4.24 -19.54
CA SER A 62 -32.98 5.20 -19.08
C SER A 62 -33.03 5.39 -17.55
N THR A 63 -34.24 5.45 -16.97
CA THR A 63 -34.43 5.53 -15.52
C THR A 63 -33.87 4.27 -14.83
N LEU A 64 -34.17 3.08 -15.37
CA LEU A 64 -33.65 1.81 -14.85
C LEU A 64 -32.11 1.73 -14.95
N MET A 65 -31.51 2.32 -15.98
CA MET A 65 -30.06 2.41 -16.10
C MET A 65 -29.45 3.27 -15.00
N ILE A 66 -30.00 4.44 -14.70
CA ILE A 66 -29.54 5.29 -13.57
C ILE A 66 -29.63 4.54 -12.25
N GLU A 67 -30.77 3.88 -11.98
CA GLU A 67 -30.97 3.11 -10.76
C GLU A 67 -29.96 1.97 -10.63
N ALA A 68 -29.62 1.30 -11.72
CA ALA A 68 -28.64 0.23 -11.75
C ALA A 68 -27.21 0.73 -11.51
N VAL A 69 -26.88 1.95 -11.96
CA VAL A 69 -25.53 2.54 -11.85
C VAL A 69 -25.31 3.21 -10.48
N ALA A 70 -26.35 3.71 -9.84
CA ALA A 70 -26.26 4.45 -8.58
C ALA A 70 -25.44 3.72 -7.49
N PRO A 71 -25.63 2.42 -7.21
CA PRO A 71 -24.83 1.71 -6.22
C PRO A 71 -23.35 1.58 -6.60
N TYR A 72 -23.03 1.53 -7.89
CA TYR A 72 -21.64 1.51 -8.36
C TYR A 72 -20.95 2.86 -8.12
N LEU A 73 -21.61 3.96 -8.41
CA LEU A 73 -21.10 5.31 -8.10
C LEU A 73 -20.87 5.50 -6.59
N ALA A 74 -21.82 5.05 -5.77
CA ALA A 74 -21.67 5.06 -4.31
C ALA A 74 -20.48 4.23 -3.84
N TRP A 75 -20.27 3.04 -4.45
CA TRP A 75 -19.10 2.20 -4.19
C TRP A 75 -17.80 2.90 -4.59
N MET A 76 -17.71 3.52 -5.77
CA MET A 76 -16.51 4.27 -6.19
C MET A 76 -16.15 5.39 -5.22
N ARG A 77 -17.14 6.17 -4.75
CA ARG A 77 -16.92 7.21 -3.75
C ARG A 77 -16.48 6.66 -2.40
N THR A 78 -17.03 5.51 -2.00
CA THR A 78 -16.59 4.81 -0.78
C THR A 78 -15.15 4.32 -0.93
N ALA A 79 -14.79 3.75 -2.06
CA ALA A 79 -13.43 3.31 -2.35
C ALA A 79 -12.43 4.49 -2.35
N ALA A 80 -12.82 5.64 -2.90
CA ALA A 80 -12.03 6.87 -2.85
C ALA A 80 -11.79 7.32 -1.40
N ALA A 81 -12.83 7.32 -0.57
CA ALA A 81 -12.72 7.68 0.85
C ALA A 81 -11.82 6.70 1.63
N GLN A 82 -11.90 5.41 1.33
CA GLN A 82 -11.01 4.40 1.92
C GLN A 82 -9.56 4.56 1.48
N ALA A 83 -9.31 4.96 0.23
CA ALA A 83 -7.97 5.29 -0.25
C ALA A 83 -7.38 6.52 0.48
N GLU A 84 -8.17 7.58 0.71
CA GLU A 84 -7.72 8.72 1.51
C GLU A 84 -7.51 8.35 2.98
N GLN A 85 -8.32 7.44 3.54
CA GLN A 85 -8.07 6.87 4.86
C GLN A 85 -6.72 6.13 4.89
N ALA A 86 -6.41 5.33 3.88
CA ALA A 86 -5.11 4.64 3.78
C ALA A 86 -3.94 5.63 3.69
N ALA A 87 -4.11 6.73 2.94
CA ALA A 87 -3.14 7.82 2.90
C ALA A 87 -2.92 8.45 4.28
N SER A 88 -3.99 8.72 5.01
CA SER A 88 -3.93 9.26 6.37
C SER A 88 -3.22 8.31 7.34
N GLN A 89 -3.51 7.02 7.28
CA GLN A 89 -2.85 5.99 8.09
C GLN A 89 -1.36 5.86 7.76
N ALA A 90 -0.98 5.95 6.49
CA ALA A 90 0.42 5.94 6.09
C ALA A 90 1.18 7.18 6.64
N ARG A 91 0.54 8.36 6.63
CA ARG A 91 1.10 9.57 7.28
C ARG A 91 1.24 9.38 8.79
N ALA A 92 0.25 8.77 9.44
CA ALA A 92 0.30 8.48 10.87
C ALA A 92 1.43 7.50 11.21
N ALA A 93 1.64 6.46 10.41
CA ALA A 93 2.76 5.53 10.55
C ALA A 93 4.12 6.22 10.37
N ALA A 94 4.25 7.13 9.38
CA ALA A 94 5.45 7.93 9.19
C ALA A 94 5.74 8.83 10.40
N ALA A 95 4.73 9.51 10.93
CA ALA A 95 4.85 10.35 12.12
C ALA A 95 5.22 9.54 13.38
N ALA A 96 4.67 8.33 13.51
CA ALA A 96 5.02 7.42 14.60
C ALA A 96 6.50 7.02 14.55
N PHE A 97 7.02 6.73 13.34
CA PHE A 97 8.44 6.44 13.14
C PHE A 97 9.31 7.65 13.54
N GLU A 98 9.01 8.84 13.02
CA GLU A 98 9.80 10.06 13.33
C GLU A 98 9.80 10.37 14.83
N THR A 99 8.66 10.19 15.49
CA THR A 99 8.54 10.37 16.93
C THR A 99 9.43 9.38 17.68
N ALA A 100 9.42 8.12 17.30
CA ALA A 100 10.26 7.09 17.90
C ALA A 100 11.75 7.36 17.62
N PHE A 101 12.10 7.72 16.40
CA PHE A 101 13.46 8.03 15.98
C PHE A 101 14.07 9.20 16.80
N ALA A 102 13.29 10.24 17.04
CA ALA A 102 13.70 11.35 17.88
C ALA A 102 13.76 10.99 19.37
N ALA A 103 12.98 9.98 19.80
CA ALA A 103 12.91 9.58 21.19
C ALA A 103 14.01 8.62 21.62
N VAL A 104 14.51 7.74 20.76
CA VAL A 104 15.58 6.80 21.10
C VAL A 104 16.94 7.49 21.26
N VAL A 105 17.82 6.86 22.00
CA VAL A 105 19.17 7.36 22.21
C VAL A 105 20.01 7.04 20.96
N PRO A 106 20.70 8.03 20.36
CA PRO A 106 21.57 7.79 19.21
C PRO A 106 22.65 6.73 19.53
N PRO A 107 22.89 5.74 18.64
CA PRO A 107 23.87 4.67 18.85
C PRO A 107 25.27 5.14 19.26
N PRO A 108 25.82 6.27 18.72
CA PRO A 108 27.11 6.78 19.16
C PRO A 108 27.17 7.18 20.65
N LEU A 109 26.06 7.67 21.21
CA LEU A 109 26.00 8.05 22.62
C LEU A 109 26.04 6.82 23.53
N ILE A 110 25.36 5.75 23.14
CA ILE A 110 25.39 4.47 23.84
C ILE A 110 26.81 3.89 23.80
N ALA A 111 27.43 3.87 22.62
CA ALA A 111 28.79 3.40 22.45
C ALA A 111 29.80 4.22 23.28
N ALA A 112 29.64 5.55 23.33
CA ALA A 112 30.50 6.41 24.15
C ALA A 112 30.39 6.10 25.63
N ASN A 113 29.17 5.90 26.15
CA ASN A 113 28.95 5.50 27.53
C ASN A 113 29.65 4.17 27.85
N ARG A 114 29.49 3.15 26.99
CA ARG A 114 30.15 1.83 27.19
C ARG A 114 31.67 1.91 27.10
N ALA A 115 32.23 2.69 26.16
CA ALA A 115 33.67 2.90 26.05
C ALA A 115 34.24 3.62 27.30
N GLN A 116 33.54 4.64 27.79
CA GLN A 116 33.94 5.36 29.01
C GLN A 116 33.89 4.45 30.24
N LEU A 117 32.85 3.62 30.37
CA LEU A 117 32.73 2.63 31.42
C LEU A 117 33.93 1.66 31.41
N ALA A 118 34.24 1.08 30.23
CA ALA A 118 35.38 0.17 30.09
C ALA A 118 36.71 0.84 30.48
N SER A 119 36.90 2.10 30.11
CA SER A 119 38.09 2.88 30.49
C SER A 119 38.18 3.10 32.00
N LEU A 120 37.06 3.43 32.68
CA LEU A 120 37.06 3.61 34.12
C LEU A 120 37.29 2.31 34.88
N ILE A 121 36.71 1.20 34.43
CA ILE A 121 36.93 -0.13 35.01
C ILE A 121 38.41 -0.49 34.93
N ALA A 122 39.06 -0.31 33.77
CA ALA A 122 40.47 -0.59 33.57
C ALA A 122 41.39 0.23 34.48
N LYS A 123 40.98 1.44 34.85
CA LYS A 123 41.73 2.35 35.74
C LYS A 123 41.41 2.18 37.21
N ASN A 124 40.37 1.42 37.57
CA ASN A 124 39.83 1.33 38.92
C ASN A 124 40.57 0.31 39.79
N VAL A 125 41.91 0.35 39.81
CA VAL A 125 42.77 -0.64 40.49
C VAL A 125 42.58 -0.58 42.03
N TYR A 126 42.31 0.61 42.56
CA TYR A 126 42.15 0.82 44.02
C TYR A 126 40.71 1.18 44.42
N GLY A 127 39.71 1.03 43.51
CA GLY A 127 38.32 1.37 43.80
C GLY A 127 37.97 2.85 43.71
N GLN A 128 38.91 3.73 43.31
CA GLN A 128 38.75 5.20 43.33
C GLN A 128 37.73 5.70 42.32
N TYR A 129 37.33 4.92 41.33
CA TYR A 129 36.32 5.29 40.32
C TYR A 129 34.94 4.66 40.56
N GLY A 130 34.70 4.03 41.70
CA GLY A 130 33.46 3.32 41.97
C GLY A 130 32.19 4.17 41.78
N ALA A 131 32.19 5.42 42.24
CA ALA A 131 31.07 6.33 42.09
C ALA A 131 30.84 6.73 40.60
N ALA A 132 31.92 6.94 39.83
CA ALA A 132 31.83 7.28 38.44
C ALA A 132 31.34 6.10 37.56
N ILE A 133 31.77 4.87 37.90
CA ILE A 133 31.27 3.64 37.28
C ILE A 133 29.78 3.48 37.54
N ALA A 134 29.34 3.65 38.81
CA ALA A 134 27.92 3.57 39.14
C ALA A 134 27.07 4.62 38.41
N ALA A 135 27.59 5.84 38.23
CA ALA A 135 26.90 6.88 37.46
C ALA A 135 26.74 6.52 35.97
N LEU A 136 27.76 5.91 35.35
CA LEU A 136 27.66 5.44 33.97
C LEU A 136 26.69 4.27 33.80
N GLU A 137 26.64 3.36 34.74
CA GLU A 137 25.67 2.27 34.77
C GLU A 137 24.23 2.79 34.94
N ALA A 138 24.03 3.77 35.80
CA ALA A 138 22.73 4.43 35.94
C ALA A 138 22.30 5.14 34.66
N GLN A 139 23.21 5.86 34.01
CA GLN A 139 22.96 6.45 32.68
C GLN A 139 22.56 5.40 31.66
N TYR A 140 23.23 4.27 31.62
CA TYR A 140 22.90 3.19 30.68
C TYR A 140 21.52 2.60 30.97
N ALA A 141 21.17 2.41 32.23
CA ALA A 141 19.83 1.96 32.61
C ALA A 141 18.74 2.97 32.20
N GLU A 142 19.01 4.27 32.29
CA GLU A 142 18.12 5.31 31.76
C GLU A 142 17.97 5.27 30.26
N MET A 143 19.08 5.07 29.52
CA MET A 143 19.06 4.88 28.06
C MET A 143 18.20 3.67 27.66
N TRP A 144 18.38 2.55 28.36
CA TRP A 144 17.59 1.34 28.14
C TRP A 144 16.09 1.59 28.36
N ALA A 145 15.74 2.17 29.52
CA ALA A 145 14.35 2.47 29.83
C ALA A 145 13.72 3.47 28.82
N ARG A 146 14.50 4.42 28.34
CA ARG A 146 14.08 5.41 27.36
C ARG A 146 13.79 4.74 26.01
N ASP A 147 14.70 3.92 25.52
CA ASP A 147 14.56 3.23 24.24
C ASP A 147 13.41 2.23 24.27
N ALA A 148 13.29 1.46 25.35
CA ALA A 148 12.17 0.54 25.52
C ALA A 148 10.82 1.26 25.48
N ARG A 149 10.67 2.38 26.17
CA ARG A 149 9.45 3.21 26.14
C ARG A 149 9.15 3.76 24.73
N ALA A 150 10.17 4.24 24.02
CA ALA A 150 10.03 4.73 22.66
C ALA A 150 9.52 3.62 21.72
N MET A 151 10.07 2.42 21.85
CA MET A 151 9.70 1.26 21.03
C MET A 151 8.29 0.74 21.34
N TYR A 152 7.87 0.71 22.61
CA TYR A 152 6.50 0.35 22.96
C TYR A 152 5.49 1.38 22.43
N SER A 153 5.78 2.67 22.56
CA SER A 153 4.96 3.75 22.00
C SER A 153 4.86 3.63 20.47
N TYR A 154 5.98 3.38 19.81
CA TYR A 154 6.03 3.16 18.35
C TYR A 154 5.19 1.95 17.94
N ALA A 155 5.32 0.83 18.64
CA ALA A 155 4.53 -0.38 18.37
C ALA A 155 3.02 -0.12 18.50
N GLY A 156 2.59 0.61 19.53
CA GLY A 156 1.18 0.97 19.72
C GLY A 156 0.66 1.90 18.62
N SER A 157 1.42 2.95 18.29
CA SER A 157 1.05 3.90 17.23
C SER A 157 1.03 3.23 15.85
N SER A 158 2.00 2.37 15.56
CA SER A 158 2.06 1.60 14.31
C SER A 158 0.91 0.61 14.19
N ALA A 159 0.54 -0.07 15.29
CA ALA A 159 -0.62 -0.96 15.32
C ALA A 159 -1.92 -0.21 15.01
N SER A 160 -2.09 1.00 15.56
CA SER A 160 -3.23 1.86 15.25
C SER A 160 -3.22 2.33 13.79
N ALA A 161 -2.07 2.72 13.27
CA ALA A 161 -1.93 3.13 11.87
C ALA A 161 -2.14 1.97 10.88
N ALA A 162 -1.94 0.73 11.30
CA ALA A 162 -2.19 -0.46 10.48
C ALA A 162 -3.66 -0.88 10.42
N GLN A 163 -4.58 -0.22 11.14
CA GLN A 163 -6.00 -0.53 11.12
C GLN A 163 -6.67 0.07 9.87
N LEU A 164 -6.67 -0.69 8.79
CA LEU A 164 -7.30 -0.29 7.54
C LEU A 164 -8.69 -0.92 7.41
N THR A 165 -9.63 -0.16 6.86
CA THR A 165 -10.95 -0.68 6.50
C THR A 165 -10.82 -1.54 5.25
N PRO A 166 -11.28 -2.81 5.26
CA PRO A 166 -11.21 -3.68 4.09
C PRO A 166 -12.09 -3.13 2.95
N TYR A 167 -11.60 -3.27 1.72
CA TYR A 167 -12.36 -2.92 0.52
C TYR A 167 -13.44 -3.98 0.26
N THR A 168 -14.63 -3.50 -0.14
CA THR A 168 -15.72 -4.36 -0.61
C THR A 168 -15.67 -4.50 -2.13
N PRO A 169 -16.03 -5.66 -2.69
CA PRO A 169 -16.13 -5.80 -4.13
C PRO A 169 -17.18 -4.85 -4.73
N PRO A 170 -17.03 -4.43 -6.00
CA PRO A 170 -18.00 -3.59 -6.66
C PRO A 170 -19.35 -4.30 -6.77
N PRO A 171 -20.46 -3.57 -6.66
CA PRO A 171 -21.79 -4.13 -6.89
C PRO A 171 -21.98 -4.47 -8.37
N HIS A 172 -22.76 -5.51 -8.64
CA HIS A 172 -23.12 -5.86 -10.01
C HIS A 172 -24.07 -4.81 -10.58
N ILE A 173 -23.69 -4.20 -11.73
CA ILE A 173 -24.52 -3.22 -12.44
C ILE A 173 -25.55 -3.94 -13.32
N THR A 174 -25.24 -5.15 -13.79
CA THR A 174 -26.13 -5.94 -14.62
C THR A 174 -26.92 -6.95 -13.77
N SER A 175 -28.23 -6.82 -13.75
CA SER A 175 -29.10 -7.88 -13.25
C SER A 175 -29.34 -8.90 -14.38
N PRO A 176 -29.19 -10.21 -14.12
CA PRO A 176 -29.51 -11.24 -15.14
C PRO A 176 -30.95 -11.13 -15.64
N SER A 177 -31.87 -10.72 -14.80
CA SER A 177 -33.27 -10.50 -15.16
C SER A 177 -33.47 -9.25 -16.04
N ALA A 178 -32.72 -8.15 -15.78
CA ALA A 178 -32.77 -6.94 -16.60
C ALA A 178 -32.16 -7.18 -18.00
N VAL A 179 -31.09 -7.95 -18.05
CA VAL A 179 -30.47 -8.35 -19.34
C VAL A 179 -31.39 -9.25 -20.15
N ALA A 180 -32.07 -10.20 -19.49
CA ALA A 180 -33.06 -11.08 -20.13
C ALA A 180 -34.28 -10.29 -20.65
N GLN A 181 -34.74 -9.27 -19.91
CA GLN A 181 -35.86 -8.43 -20.27
C GLN A 181 -35.50 -7.42 -21.39
N ALA A 182 -34.29 -6.87 -21.36
CA ALA A 182 -33.76 -6.02 -22.42
C ALA A 182 -33.51 -6.80 -23.72
N ALA A 183 -33.02 -8.05 -23.60
CA ALA A 183 -32.87 -8.95 -24.74
C ALA A 183 -34.18 -9.38 -25.37
N ALA A 184 -35.25 -9.47 -24.57
CA ALA A 184 -36.60 -9.77 -25.07
C ALA A 184 -37.24 -8.58 -25.83
N THR A 185 -36.82 -7.34 -25.51
CA THR A 185 -37.39 -6.11 -26.11
C THR A 185 -36.57 -5.49 -27.24
N SER A 186 -35.31 -5.90 -27.44
CA SER A 186 -34.42 -5.32 -28.43
C SER A 186 -33.45 -6.33 -29.04
N ALA A 187 -34.02 -7.31 -29.71
CA ALA A 187 -33.23 -8.26 -30.51
C ALA A 187 -32.53 -7.56 -31.68
N GLY A 188 -31.43 -6.88 -31.47
CA GLY A 188 -30.58 -6.52 -32.58
C GLY A 188 -29.61 -5.34 -32.44
N ALA A 189 -29.89 -4.31 -31.66
CA ALA A 189 -29.08 -3.08 -31.72
C ALA A 189 -28.25 -2.76 -30.45
N ALA A 190 -28.70 -3.17 -29.30
CA ALA A 190 -28.06 -2.78 -28.04
C ALA A 190 -26.86 -3.64 -27.61
N GLN A 191 -26.74 -4.84 -28.16
CA GLN A 191 -25.72 -5.83 -27.77
C GLN A 191 -24.29 -5.40 -28.13
N ASN A 192 -24.12 -4.65 -29.23
CA ASN A 192 -22.80 -4.22 -29.70
C ASN A 192 -22.28 -3.00 -28.93
N THR A 193 -23.16 -2.13 -28.43
CA THR A 193 -22.75 -0.90 -27.73
C THR A 193 -22.33 -1.17 -26.27
N LEU A 194 -23.05 -2.03 -25.55
CA LEU A 194 -22.69 -2.42 -24.18
C LEU A 194 -21.41 -3.26 -24.13
N SER A 195 -21.22 -4.16 -25.08
CA SER A 195 -19.99 -4.95 -25.21
C SER A 195 -18.80 -4.04 -25.53
N GLY A 196 -18.99 -3.00 -26.35
CA GLY A 196 -17.99 -1.98 -26.63
C GLY A 196 -17.57 -1.19 -25.36
N LEU A 197 -18.54 -0.72 -24.59
CA LEU A 197 -18.27 0.03 -23.37
C LEU A 197 -17.59 -0.83 -22.29
N ILE A 198 -17.99 -2.10 -22.13
CA ILE A 198 -17.37 -3.02 -21.18
C ILE A 198 -15.94 -3.41 -21.64
N SER A 199 -15.69 -3.52 -22.94
CA SER A 199 -14.34 -3.79 -23.45
C SER A 199 -13.40 -2.58 -23.41
N GLU A 200 -13.95 -1.35 -23.39
CA GLU A 200 -13.15 -0.14 -23.24
C GLU A 200 -12.83 0.25 -21.80
N LEU A 201 -13.59 -0.24 -20.81
CA LEU A 201 -13.29 -0.02 -19.39
C LEU A 201 -11.85 -0.39 -18.98
N PRO A 202 -11.27 -1.52 -19.43
CA PRO A 202 -9.87 -1.82 -19.14
C PRO A 202 -8.89 -0.83 -19.80
N SER A 203 -9.19 -0.34 -20.99
CA SER A 203 -8.33 0.64 -21.68
C SER A 203 -8.46 2.05 -21.09
N MET A 204 -9.64 2.43 -20.59
CA MET A 204 -9.81 3.67 -19.82
C MET A 204 -9.10 3.60 -18.47
N LEU A 205 -9.14 2.47 -17.76
CA LEU A 205 -8.37 2.24 -16.54
C LEU A 205 -6.85 2.23 -16.80
N LEU A 206 -6.41 1.69 -17.94
CA LEU A 206 -5.01 1.77 -18.38
C LEU A 206 -4.60 3.21 -18.76
N GLY A 207 -5.51 3.99 -19.35
CA GLY A 207 -5.33 5.41 -19.62
C GLY A 207 -5.22 6.26 -18.37
N LEU A 208 -5.91 5.89 -17.27
CA LEU A 208 -5.79 6.51 -15.95
C LEU A 208 -4.47 6.14 -15.24
N ALA A 209 -3.86 5.01 -15.58
CA ALA A 209 -2.52 4.65 -15.09
C ALA A 209 -1.40 5.48 -15.74
N SER A 210 -1.64 6.05 -16.91
CA SER A 210 -0.68 6.86 -17.68
C SER A 210 -0.17 8.12 -16.95
N PRO A 211 -1.01 8.94 -16.28
CA PRO A 211 -0.51 10.10 -15.53
C PRO A 211 0.28 9.71 -14.28
N ILE A 212 0.00 8.57 -13.66
CA ILE A 212 0.77 8.05 -12.53
C ILE A 212 2.19 7.69 -12.99
N SER A 213 2.32 7.05 -14.15
CA SER A 213 3.61 6.68 -14.73
C SER A 213 4.42 7.91 -15.16
N SER A 214 3.78 8.95 -15.70
CA SER A 214 4.47 10.20 -16.07
C SER A 214 4.87 11.04 -14.85
N ALA A 215 4.08 11.08 -13.80
CA ALA A 215 4.45 11.73 -12.54
C ALA A 215 5.65 11.05 -11.85
N LEU A 216 5.72 9.72 -11.90
CA LEU A 216 6.85 8.96 -11.36
C LEU A 216 8.11 9.09 -12.21
N SER A 217 8.00 9.16 -13.55
CA SER A 217 9.14 9.39 -14.45
C SER A 217 9.71 10.80 -14.32
N THR A 218 8.86 11.80 -14.05
CA THR A 218 9.27 13.20 -13.82
C THR A 218 10.00 13.35 -12.48
N ALA A 219 9.77 12.45 -11.52
CA ALA A 219 10.47 12.41 -10.23
C ALA A 219 11.89 11.82 -10.31
N GLY A 220 12.41 11.50 -11.50
CA GLY A 220 13.81 11.08 -11.69
C GLY A 220 14.18 9.70 -11.14
N VAL A 221 13.19 8.82 -10.91
CA VAL A 221 13.43 7.46 -10.42
C VAL A 221 13.79 6.57 -11.62
N THR A 222 15.00 6.71 -12.15
CA THR A 222 15.52 5.94 -13.29
C THR A 222 16.35 4.72 -12.92
N SER A 223 16.50 4.43 -11.63
CA SER A 223 17.17 3.21 -11.17
C SER A 223 16.34 2.55 -10.09
N ASN A 224 16.17 1.24 -10.21
CA ASN A 224 15.46 0.40 -9.24
C ASN A 224 16.08 0.61 -7.83
N PRO A 225 15.50 1.44 -6.96
CA PRO A 225 16.07 1.63 -5.64
C PRO A 225 15.86 0.35 -4.86
N GLY A 226 16.90 -0.17 -4.17
CA GLY A 226 16.86 -1.43 -3.44
C GLY A 226 15.72 -1.55 -2.42
N TRP A 227 15.11 -0.43 -2.00
CA TRP A 227 13.92 -0.40 -1.15
C TRP A 227 12.65 -0.89 -1.88
N LEU A 228 12.55 -0.69 -3.21
CA LEU A 228 11.41 -1.17 -4.00
C LEU A 228 11.45 -2.71 -4.12
N GLN A 229 12.65 -3.28 -4.29
CA GLN A 229 12.84 -4.73 -4.27
C GLN A 229 12.50 -5.29 -2.89
N TRP A 230 12.96 -4.64 -1.81
CA TRP A 230 12.63 -5.00 -0.44
C TRP A 230 11.12 -4.91 -0.15
N LEU A 231 10.43 -3.87 -0.66
CA LEU A 231 8.98 -3.72 -0.54
C LEU A 231 8.25 -4.88 -1.25
N ILE A 232 8.71 -5.27 -2.43
CA ILE A 232 8.16 -6.39 -3.19
C ILE A 232 8.40 -7.71 -2.44
N ASP A 233 9.61 -7.94 -1.96
CA ASP A 233 10.01 -9.16 -1.25
C ASP A 233 9.30 -9.29 0.12
N TRP A 234 9.00 -8.17 0.77
CA TRP A 234 8.26 -8.15 2.04
C TRP A 234 6.73 -8.20 1.84
N TYR A 235 6.20 -7.50 0.84
CA TYR A 235 4.77 -7.41 0.56
C TYR A 235 4.21 -8.70 -0.05
N MET A 236 4.96 -9.36 -0.93
CA MET A 236 4.50 -10.57 -1.61
C MET A 236 4.21 -11.74 -0.66
N PRO A 237 5.05 -12.09 0.31
CA PRO A 237 4.73 -13.12 1.29
C PRO A 237 3.57 -12.76 2.20
N ILE A 238 3.45 -11.48 2.60
CA ILE A 238 2.35 -11.00 3.46
C ILE A 238 1.05 -10.93 2.69
N SER A 239 1.05 -10.49 1.45
CA SER A 239 -0.14 -10.49 0.60
C SER A 239 -0.64 -11.91 0.33
N GLN A 240 0.26 -12.87 0.15
CA GLN A 240 -0.10 -14.29 0.04
C GLN A 240 -0.63 -14.87 1.36
N LEU A 241 -0.07 -14.48 2.49
CA LEU A 241 -0.56 -14.90 3.82
C LEU A 241 -1.96 -14.33 4.11
N ILE A 242 -2.19 -13.05 3.82
CA ILE A 242 -3.51 -12.40 3.93
C ILE A 242 -4.50 -13.02 2.94
N TYR A 243 -4.07 -13.33 1.73
CA TYR A 243 -4.87 -13.99 0.71
C TYR A 243 -5.37 -15.38 1.13
N ASN A 244 -4.48 -16.18 1.72
CA ASN A 244 -4.81 -17.56 2.13
C ASN A 244 -5.61 -17.62 3.44
N THR A 245 -5.51 -16.61 4.32
CA THR A 245 -6.17 -16.62 5.65
C THR A 245 -7.51 -15.89 5.70
N VAL A 246 -7.73 -14.88 4.86
CA VAL A 246 -8.90 -13.98 4.97
C VAL A 246 -9.86 -14.06 3.77
N GLY A 247 -9.53 -14.83 2.74
CA GLY A 247 -10.46 -15.11 1.62
C GLY A 247 -10.86 -13.86 0.81
N LEU A 248 -9.95 -12.89 0.65
CA LEU A 248 -10.15 -11.68 -0.16
C LEU A 248 -9.59 -11.88 -1.59
N PRO A 249 -10.34 -12.55 -2.50
CA PRO A 249 -9.68 -13.22 -3.61
C PRO A 249 -9.43 -12.40 -4.87
N TYR A 250 -10.01 -11.27 -5.13
CA TYR A 250 -9.96 -10.74 -6.51
C TYR A 250 -9.49 -9.31 -6.70
N PHE A 251 -9.67 -8.41 -5.76
CA PHE A 251 -9.43 -6.99 -5.99
C PHE A 251 -7.96 -6.59 -5.81
N ALA A 252 -7.32 -7.08 -4.76
CA ALA A 252 -5.90 -6.80 -4.50
C ALA A 252 -4.97 -7.41 -5.57
N ILE A 253 -5.34 -8.58 -6.12
CA ILE A 253 -4.59 -9.25 -7.20
C ILE A 253 -4.77 -8.51 -8.53
N GLY A 254 -5.96 -8.00 -8.84
CA GLY A 254 -6.22 -7.24 -10.07
C GLY A 254 -5.38 -5.97 -10.12
N ILE A 255 -5.36 -5.19 -9.05
CA ILE A 255 -4.57 -3.96 -8.95
C ILE A 255 -3.07 -4.28 -8.85
N GLY A 256 -2.69 -5.26 -8.02
CA GLY A 256 -1.29 -5.66 -7.88
C GLY A 256 -0.71 -6.21 -9.18
N ASN A 257 -1.42 -7.08 -9.88
CA ASN A 257 -1.00 -7.59 -11.19
C ASN A 257 -1.01 -6.50 -12.27
N SER A 258 -1.96 -5.56 -12.26
CA SER A 258 -1.97 -4.43 -13.19
C SER A 258 -0.80 -3.48 -12.93
N LEU A 259 -0.46 -3.20 -11.69
CA LEU A 259 0.72 -2.42 -11.31
C LEU A 259 2.02 -3.14 -11.70
N ILE A 260 2.16 -4.42 -11.40
CA ILE A 260 3.32 -5.23 -11.78
C ILE A 260 3.44 -5.31 -13.30
N THR A 261 2.35 -5.48 -14.03
CA THR A 261 2.34 -5.51 -15.50
C THR A 261 2.71 -4.15 -16.08
N SER A 262 2.19 -3.07 -15.49
CA SER A 262 2.54 -1.70 -15.90
C SER A 262 4.01 -1.39 -15.60
N TRP A 263 4.54 -1.82 -14.47
CA TRP A 263 5.95 -1.64 -14.10
C TRP A 263 6.91 -2.47 -14.98
N ARG A 264 6.49 -3.67 -15.41
CA ARG A 264 7.21 -4.45 -16.42
C ARG A 264 7.22 -3.75 -17.78
N ALA A 265 6.08 -3.19 -18.21
CA ALA A 265 5.97 -2.44 -19.45
C ALA A 265 6.81 -1.15 -19.45
N LEU A 266 7.05 -0.57 -18.28
CA LEU A 266 7.89 0.61 -18.06
C LEU A 266 9.38 0.28 -17.90
N GLY A 267 9.77 -1.01 -17.93
CA GLY A 267 11.15 -1.45 -17.77
C GLY A 267 11.71 -1.30 -16.35
N TRP A 268 10.85 -1.13 -15.36
CA TRP A 268 11.24 -0.94 -13.95
C TRP A 268 11.48 -2.25 -13.22
N ILE A 269 10.97 -3.37 -13.76
CA ILE A 269 11.25 -4.74 -13.29
C ILE A 269 11.97 -5.44 -14.44
N GLY A 270 13.19 -5.90 -14.20
CA GLY A 270 14.12 -6.39 -15.21
C GLY A 270 13.65 -7.60 -16.03
N PRO A 271 14.32 -7.89 -17.16
CA PRO A 271 13.93 -8.92 -18.14
C PRO A 271 13.99 -10.36 -17.63
N GLU A 272 14.69 -10.65 -16.55
CA GLU A 272 14.78 -12.01 -15.98
C GLU A 272 13.45 -12.57 -15.47
N ALA A 273 12.47 -11.69 -15.13
CA ALA A 273 11.14 -12.13 -14.74
C ALA A 273 10.23 -12.50 -15.93
N ALA A 274 10.58 -12.12 -17.15
CA ALA A 274 9.81 -12.44 -18.36
C ALA A 274 10.06 -13.88 -18.83
N GLU A 275 11.23 -14.45 -18.61
CA GLU A 275 11.57 -15.81 -19.03
C GLU A 275 10.87 -16.88 -18.18
N THR A 276 10.65 -16.64 -16.88
CA THR A 276 9.92 -17.56 -16.00
C THR A 276 8.43 -17.63 -16.30
N SER A 277 7.82 -16.55 -16.81
CA SER A 277 6.39 -16.54 -17.15
C SER A 277 6.10 -17.19 -18.51
N ALA A 278 7.01 -17.12 -19.47
CA ALA A 278 6.91 -17.79 -20.75
C ALA A 278 7.03 -19.33 -20.62
N GLY A 279 7.86 -19.79 -19.67
CA GLY A 279 7.98 -21.22 -19.33
C GLY A 279 6.71 -21.82 -18.71
N ALA A 280 6.02 -21.05 -17.85
CA ALA A 280 4.79 -21.50 -17.20
C ALA A 280 3.59 -21.56 -18.17
N ALA A 281 3.51 -20.64 -19.13
CA ALA A 281 2.47 -20.64 -20.16
C ALA A 281 2.65 -21.80 -21.18
N GLY A 282 3.90 -22.17 -21.48
CA GLY A 282 4.23 -23.31 -22.32
C GLY A 282 3.89 -24.65 -21.68
N ALA A 283 4.08 -24.79 -20.36
CA ALA A 283 3.76 -26.00 -19.61
C ALA A 283 2.24 -26.23 -19.47
N ALA A 284 1.44 -25.17 -19.33
CA ALA A 284 -0.02 -25.25 -19.26
C ALA A 284 -0.65 -25.65 -20.60
N SER A 285 -0.07 -25.23 -21.72
CA SER A 285 -0.52 -25.60 -23.07
C SER A 285 -0.20 -27.05 -23.42
N ALA A 286 0.91 -27.60 -22.91
CA ALA A 286 1.29 -29.00 -23.13
C ALA A 286 0.45 -29.99 -22.31
N ALA A 287 -0.07 -29.57 -21.15
CA ALA A 287 -0.93 -30.42 -20.29
C ALA A 287 -2.39 -30.50 -20.77
N ALA A 288 -2.83 -29.62 -21.67
CA ALA A 288 -4.17 -29.65 -22.26
C ALA A 288 -4.25 -30.43 -23.59
N ALA A 289 -3.13 -31.00 -24.05
CA ALA A 289 -3.04 -31.73 -25.33
C ALA A 289 -2.78 -33.23 -25.16
N VAL A 290 -2.96 -33.77 -23.94
CA VAL A 290 -2.95 -35.24 -23.65
C VAL A 290 -4.31 -35.61 -22.97
#